data_ee5ca75fce8f7f2dc412746851fd140d
#
_entry.id   ee5ca75fce8f7f2dc412746851fd140d
#
_cell.length_a   1.000
_cell.length_b   1.000
_cell.length_c   1.000
_cell.angle_alpha   90.00
_cell.angle_beta   90.00
_cell.angle_gamma   90.00
#
_symmetry.space_group_name_H-M   'P 1'
#
loop_
_entity.id
_entity.type
_entity.pdbx_description
1 polymer ?
#
loop_
_entity_poly.entity_id
_entity_poly.type
_entity_poly.pdbx_seq_one_letter_code
_entity_poly.pdbx_strand_id
1 'polypeptide(L)'
;MSAASSVTPLRRCLGWLAVASLALAAAFSAAQTPAASDIRPDAGDVAKPAAVPPRPPVDIAVVLPLNVAAYARAAEAVREGFIAGAAGGRTSYVVIPHAEDGVLGAFEAALKSGARVIVGPLVRDDLRTIAQADIELPWTLALNQSEDTSSQIRLFTFSLAVESDARTIAHRMRDDAAQNVAIVGAESALMKRFAGAFATEWLLAGGNAPSSFRFDPAPEALTVLKRDFLKKAPDAALLAVDGNAAPLLKPFLGTTAAYASGLVFDQNSVAALRDLDGLAIVEIPWLVTPSAPEFAKYPRRDYGSASLERLYALGLDAFRIAQALMDGPPEQFVLEGATGHVTLAEGRQFVREGRLAVYRAGQLVPLDGGH
;
A
#
# COMPACT_ATOMS: atom_id res chain seq x y z
N MET A 1 -25.50 13.31 -59.10
CA MET A 1 -25.26 11.89 -59.34
C MET A 1 -24.82 11.34 -57.99
N SER A 2 -25.69 10.98 -57.12
CA SER A 2 -26.53 9.81 -56.93
C SER A 2 -25.74 8.51 -56.90
N ALA A 3 -25.56 7.93 -55.75
CA ALA A 3 -25.79 6.52 -55.43
C ALA A 3 -25.64 6.28 -53.92
N ALA A 4 -26.74 5.96 -53.41
CA ALA A 4 -27.12 5.34 -52.16
C ALA A 4 -26.93 3.81 -52.25
N SER A 5 -27.11 3.17 -51.14
CA SER A 5 -27.37 1.73 -50.85
C SER A 5 -26.28 1.09 -50.02
N SER A 6 -26.52 0.27 -49.01
CA SER A 6 -27.74 -0.37 -48.51
C SER A 6 -27.48 -0.98 -47.14
N VAL A 7 -28.45 -0.85 -46.27
CA VAL A 7 -28.57 -1.54 -44.97
C VAL A 7 -29.14 -2.93 -45.21
N THR A 8 -28.61 -3.96 -44.53
CA THR A 8 -29.27 -5.26 -44.44
C THR A 8 -29.21 -5.78 -42.98
N PRO A 9 -30.33 -6.13 -42.37
CA PRO A 9 -30.38 -6.74 -41.04
C PRO A 9 -30.41 -8.27 -41.13
N LEU A 10 -29.67 -8.96 -40.31
CA LEU A 10 -29.74 -10.43 -40.18
C LEU A 10 -30.57 -10.84 -38.96
N ARG A 11 -31.50 -11.69 -39.30
CA ARG A 11 -32.59 -12.33 -38.62
C ARG A 11 -32.19 -13.12 -37.32
N ARG A 12 -33.14 -13.04 -36.40
CA ARG A 12 -33.38 -13.97 -35.27
C ARG A 12 -33.61 -15.40 -35.78
N CYS A 13 -33.00 -16.39 -35.09
CA CYS A 13 -33.49 -17.77 -35.10
C CYS A 13 -33.81 -18.17 -33.68
N LEU A 14 -35.12 -18.28 -33.37
CA LEU A 14 -35.69 -19.03 -32.28
C LEU A 14 -35.60 -20.52 -32.64
N GLY A 15 -35.06 -21.33 -31.74
CA GLY A 15 -35.14 -22.79 -31.76
C GLY A 15 -35.76 -23.30 -30.45
N TRP A 16 -37.02 -23.69 -30.55
CA TRP A 16 -37.71 -24.47 -29.53
C TRP A 16 -37.23 -25.91 -29.56
N LEU A 17 -36.93 -26.51 -28.43
CA LEU A 17 -36.90 -27.98 -28.25
C LEU A 17 -37.65 -28.37 -26.99
N ALA A 18 -38.49 -29.35 -27.19
CA ALA A 18 -39.59 -29.82 -26.39
C ALA A 18 -39.17 -30.66 -25.17
N VAL A 19 -39.99 -30.57 -24.16
CA VAL A 19 -40.08 -31.38 -22.94
C VAL A 19 -40.41 -32.84 -23.30
N ALA A 20 -39.66 -33.80 -22.79
CA ALA A 20 -40.02 -35.21 -22.73
C ALA A 20 -40.13 -35.64 -21.26
N SER A 21 -41.34 -35.77 -20.75
CA SER A 21 -41.68 -36.33 -19.45
C SER A 21 -41.65 -37.86 -19.56
N LEU A 22 -40.85 -38.51 -18.70
CA LEU A 22 -40.90 -39.94 -18.51
C LEU A 22 -41.42 -40.25 -17.09
N ALA A 23 -42.69 -40.71 -17.00
CA ALA A 23 -43.29 -41.22 -15.79
C ALA A 23 -42.88 -42.71 -15.61
N LEU A 24 -42.29 -43.03 -14.47
CA LEU A 24 -42.01 -44.41 -14.09
C LEU A 24 -42.89 -44.74 -12.84
N ALA A 25 -43.83 -45.63 -13.03
CA ALA A 25 -44.74 -46.17 -11.98
C ALA A 25 -43.94 -47.11 -11.06
N ALA A 26 -43.97 -46.84 -9.75
CA ALA A 26 -43.46 -47.78 -8.73
C ALA A 26 -44.58 -48.64 -8.17
N ALA A 27 -44.35 -49.94 -8.19
CA ALA A 27 -45.27 -50.96 -7.65
C ALA A 27 -45.22 -50.93 -6.11
N PHE A 28 -46.42 -50.94 -5.52
CA PHE A 28 -46.68 -51.17 -4.09
C PHE A 28 -46.40 -52.63 -3.75
N SER A 29 -45.50 -52.89 -2.82
CA SER A 29 -45.39 -54.13 -2.11
C SER A 29 -45.72 -53.92 -0.64
N ALA A 30 -46.83 -54.49 -0.20
CA ALA A 30 -47.27 -54.45 1.18
C ALA A 30 -46.46 -55.42 2.02
N ALA A 31 -45.77 -54.95 3.03
CA ALA A 31 -45.18 -55.78 4.07
C ALA A 31 -45.71 -55.36 5.43
N GLN A 32 -46.07 -56.40 6.18
CA GLN A 32 -46.85 -56.39 7.43
C GLN A 32 -46.13 -55.67 8.58
N THR A 33 -46.94 -54.96 9.36
CA THR A 33 -46.59 -54.24 10.61
C THR A 33 -46.43 -55.25 11.76
N PRO A 34 -45.34 -55.28 12.52
CA PRO A 34 -45.34 -55.86 13.86
C PRO A 34 -45.70 -54.79 14.90
N ALA A 35 -46.36 -55.24 15.94
CA ALA A 35 -46.97 -54.48 17.03
C ALA A 35 -46.01 -53.49 17.72
N ALA A 36 -46.62 -52.34 18.10
CA ALA A 36 -46.00 -51.28 18.90
C ALA A 36 -45.61 -51.83 20.29
N SER A 37 -44.32 -51.75 20.59
CA SER A 37 -43.83 -51.75 21.98
C SER A 37 -43.67 -50.29 22.41
N ASP A 38 -44.36 -49.90 23.46
CA ASP A 38 -44.21 -48.63 24.14
C ASP A 38 -42.76 -48.46 24.65
N ILE A 39 -41.92 -47.79 23.88
CA ILE A 39 -40.68 -47.23 24.37
C ILE A 39 -40.93 -45.73 24.56
N ARG A 40 -41.13 -45.29 25.82
CA ARG A 40 -41.04 -43.88 26.19
C ARG A 40 -39.62 -43.40 25.81
N PRO A 41 -39.48 -42.32 25.05
CA PRO A 41 -38.18 -41.70 24.91
C PRO A 41 -37.79 -41.10 26.27
N ASP A 42 -36.74 -41.68 26.84
CA ASP A 42 -36.01 -41.07 27.92
C ASP A 42 -35.55 -39.69 27.42
N ALA A 43 -36.01 -38.63 28.10
CA ALA A 43 -35.59 -37.27 27.84
C ALA A 43 -34.12 -37.16 28.28
N GLY A 44 -33.22 -37.78 27.46
CA GLY A 44 -31.78 -37.57 27.61
C GLY A 44 -31.48 -36.11 27.58
N ASP A 45 -30.94 -35.61 28.68
CA ASP A 45 -30.41 -34.28 28.90
C ASP A 45 -29.61 -33.86 27.66
N VAL A 46 -30.18 -32.99 26.84
CA VAL A 46 -29.44 -32.34 25.75
C VAL A 46 -28.41 -31.46 26.44
N ALA A 47 -27.22 -32.00 26.59
CA ALA A 47 -26.09 -31.29 27.16
C ALA A 47 -25.98 -29.94 26.44
N LYS A 48 -26.32 -28.88 27.16
CA LYS A 48 -26.12 -27.49 26.73
C LYS A 48 -24.67 -27.39 26.23
N PRO A 49 -24.43 -26.92 24.99
CA PRO A 49 -23.07 -26.80 24.49
C PRO A 49 -22.21 -26.09 25.54
N ALA A 50 -21.15 -26.73 25.99
CA ALA A 50 -20.23 -26.14 26.95
C ALA A 50 -19.81 -24.79 26.39
N ALA A 51 -20.03 -23.73 27.15
CA ALA A 51 -19.61 -22.39 26.78
C ALA A 51 -18.10 -22.44 26.54
N VAL A 52 -17.67 -22.21 25.31
CA VAL A 52 -16.24 -22.09 24.98
C VAL A 52 -15.68 -21.00 25.90
N PRO A 53 -14.68 -21.30 26.72
CA PRO A 53 -14.12 -20.30 27.62
C PRO A 53 -13.70 -19.07 26.81
N PRO A 54 -13.95 -17.85 27.30
CA PRO A 54 -13.53 -16.64 26.62
C PRO A 54 -12.03 -16.72 26.35
N ARG A 55 -11.63 -16.53 25.11
CA ARG A 55 -10.21 -16.45 24.77
C ARG A 55 -9.58 -15.29 25.54
N PRO A 56 -8.36 -15.45 26.06
CA PRO A 56 -7.69 -14.33 26.68
C PRO A 56 -7.60 -13.16 25.69
N PRO A 57 -7.72 -11.91 26.17
CA PRO A 57 -7.59 -10.73 25.30
C PRO A 57 -6.23 -10.75 24.60
N VAL A 58 -6.20 -10.31 23.37
CA VAL A 58 -4.96 -10.19 22.59
C VAL A 58 -4.40 -8.77 22.71
N ASP A 59 -3.09 -8.61 22.56
CA ASP A 59 -2.48 -7.27 22.59
C ASP A 59 -2.80 -6.49 21.32
N ILE A 60 -2.66 -7.13 20.14
CA ILE A 60 -2.82 -6.46 18.85
C ILE A 60 -3.77 -7.27 17.94
N ALA A 61 -4.73 -6.58 17.33
CA ALA A 61 -5.51 -7.11 16.20
C ALA A 61 -5.05 -6.48 14.88
N VAL A 62 -4.78 -7.30 13.87
CA VAL A 62 -4.34 -6.84 12.55
C VAL A 62 -5.47 -7.04 11.56
N VAL A 63 -6.09 -5.94 11.11
CA VAL A 63 -7.23 -5.95 10.19
C VAL A 63 -6.76 -5.63 8.78
N LEU A 64 -6.84 -6.60 7.87
CA LEU A 64 -6.32 -6.49 6.51
C LEU A 64 -7.28 -7.05 5.45
N PRO A 65 -7.30 -6.48 4.23
CA PRO A 65 -8.16 -6.88 3.12
C PRO A 65 -7.65 -8.15 2.41
N LEU A 66 -7.39 -9.21 3.18
CA LEU A 66 -6.81 -10.46 2.65
C LEU A 66 -7.76 -11.21 1.71
N ASN A 67 -9.07 -10.98 1.83
CA ASN A 67 -10.10 -11.60 1.01
C ASN A 67 -10.62 -10.65 -0.10
N VAL A 68 -9.97 -9.51 -0.33
CA VAL A 68 -10.25 -8.61 -1.45
C VAL A 68 -9.24 -8.88 -2.56
N ALA A 69 -9.68 -9.44 -3.68
CA ALA A 69 -8.80 -9.93 -4.75
C ALA A 69 -7.79 -8.88 -5.24
N ALA A 70 -8.20 -7.62 -5.36
CA ALA A 70 -7.35 -6.52 -5.80
C ALA A 70 -6.22 -6.18 -4.81
N TYR A 71 -6.39 -6.46 -3.53
CA TYR A 71 -5.45 -6.08 -2.46
C TYR A 71 -4.80 -7.27 -1.76
N ALA A 72 -5.24 -8.51 -2.03
CA ALA A 72 -4.81 -9.70 -1.30
C ALA A 72 -3.29 -9.87 -1.26
N ARG A 73 -2.59 -9.68 -2.38
CA ARG A 73 -1.12 -9.78 -2.43
C ARG A 73 -0.43 -8.67 -1.61
N ALA A 74 -0.95 -7.46 -1.67
CA ALA A 74 -0.47 -6.32 -0.89
C ALA A 74 -0.68 -6.54 0.61
N ALA A 75 -1.89 -6.96 0.99
CA ALA A 75 -2.25 -7.29 2.36
C ALA A 75 -1.43 -8.44 2.93
N GLU A 76 -1.15 -9.45 2.10
CA GLU A 76 -0.31 -10.59 2.49
C GLU A 76 1.14 -10.15 2.78
N ALA A 77 1.74 -9.29 1.96
CA ALA A 77 3.07 -8.76 2.20
C ALA A 77 3.14 -7.98 3.52
N VAL A 78 2.14 -7.13 3.81
CA VAL A 78 2.03 -6.43 5.10
C VAL A 78 1.88 -7.41 6.27
N ARG A 79 1.00 -8.42 6.13
CA ARG A 79 0.81 -9.47 7.15
C ARG A 79 2.10 -10.19 7.47
N GLU A 80 2.83 -10.61 6.45
CA GLU A 80 4.09 -11.33 6.62
C GLU A 80 5.16 -10.47 7.28
N GLY A 81 5.26 -9.18 6.89
CA GLY A 81 6.14 -8.22 7.55
C GLY A 81 5.79 -8.02 9.02
N PHE A 82 4.50 -7.87 9.34
CA PHE A 82 4.03 -7.75 10.73
C PHE A 82 4.39 -9.00 11.56
N ILE A 83 4.15 -10.19 11.03
CA ILE A 83 4.49 -11.46 11.69
C ILE A 83 6.00 -11.58 11.91
N ALA A 84 6.80 -11.18 10.92
CA ALA A 84 8.25 -11.19 11.05
C ALA A 84 8.73 -10.19 12.12
N GLY A 85 8.11 -9.01 12.21
CA GLY A 85 8.34 -8.05 13.29
C GLY A 85 8.01 -8.61 14.67
N ALA A 86 6.93 -9.38 14.80
CA ALA A 86 6.46 -9.99 16.03
C ALA A 86 7.28 -11.21 16.46
N ALA A 87 8.07 -11.79 15.56
CA ALA A 87 8.79 -13.03 15.81
C ALA A 87 9.75 -12.94 17.00
N GLY A 88 9.68 -13.91 17.92
CA GLY A 88 10.52 -13.98 19.11
C GLY A 88 10.08 -13.07 20.27
N GLY A 89 9.04 -12.24 20.08
CA GLY A 89 8.44 -11.41 21.12
C GLY A 89 7.39 -12.14 21.95
N ARG A 90 6.89 -11.47 23.00
CA ARG A 90 5.80 -11.97 23.87
C ARG A 90 4.45 -11.35 23.54
N THR A 91 4.41 -10.40 22.62
CA THR A 91 3.19 -9.68 22.23
C THR A 91 2.24 -10.63 21.50
N SER A 92 1.05 -10.81 22.03
CA SER A 92 0.01 -11.63 21.42
C SER A 92 -0.70 -10.85 20.32
N TYR A 93 -1.03 -11.52 19.20
CA TYR A 93 -1.77 -10.87 18.13
C TYR A 93 -2.75 -11.83 17.46
N VAL A 94 -3.74 -11.25 16.76
CA VAL A 94 -4.66 -11.96 15.89
C VAL A 94 -4.75 -11.24 14.56
N VAL A 95 -4.77 -12.00 13.46
CA VAL A 95 -5.01 -11.45 12.11
C VAL A 95 -6.48 -11.67 11.77
N ILE A 96 -7.17 -10.61 11.42
CA ILE A 96 -8.59 -10.59 11.07
C ILE A 96 -8.71 -10.17 9.60
N PRO A 97 -8.95 -11.15 8.70
CA PRO A 97 -9.16 -10.85 7.29
C PRO A 97 -10.56 -10.27 7.06
N HIS A 98 -10.69 -9.37 6.08
CA HIS A 98 -11.99 -8.94 5.57
C HIS A 98 -12.07 -9.04 4.04
N ALA A 99 -13.29 -9.13 3.53
CA ALA A 99 -13.65 -9.02 2.12
C ALA A 99 -14.08 -7.58 1.79
N GLU A 100 -14.53 -7.35 0.56
CA GLU A 100 -15.14 -6.07 0.16
C GLU A 100 -16.28 -5.72 1.12
N ASP A 101 -16.42 -4.43 1.47
CA ASP A 101 -17.39 -3.89 2.42
C ASP A 101 -17.39 -4.51 3.83
N GLY A 102 -16.39 -5.35 4.14
CA GLY A 102 -16.30 -6.11 5.39
C GLY A 102 -15.51 -5.43 6.52
N VAL A 103 -14.96 -4.25 6.31
CA VAL A 103 -14.03 -3.61 7.26
C VAL A 103 -14.67 -3.32 8.62
N LEU A 104 -15.92 -2.85 8.66
CA LEU A 104 -16.64 -2.58 9.92
C LEU A 104 -16.81 -3.86 10.76
N GLY A 105 -17.26 -4.95 10.15
CA GLY A 105 -17.39 -6.23 10.83
C GLY A 105 -16.04 -6.79 11.33
N ALA A 106 -14.96 -6.55 10.59
CA ALA A 106 -13.61 -6.93 11.03
C ALA A 106 -13.14 -6.08 12.23
N PHE A 107 -13.44 -4.79 12.25
CA PHE A 107 -13.17 -3.93 13.41
C PHE A 107 -14.00 -4.34 14.63
N GLU A 108 -15.27 -4.67 14.46
CA GLU A 108 -16.09 -5.24 15.55
C GLU A 108 -15.48 -6.55 16.10
N ALA A 109 -14.98 -7.42 15.22
CA ALA A 109 -14.30 -8.64 15.66
C ALA A 109 -13.00 -8.34 16.42
N ALA A 110 -12.25 -7.32 15.99
CA ALA A 110 -11.06 -6.84 16.69
C ALA A 110 -11.42 -6.30 18.09
N LEU A 111 -12.47 -5.51 18.21
CA LEU A 111 -12.98 -5.03 19.52
C LEU A 111 -13.40 -6.19 20.43
N LYS A 112 -14.11 -7.17 19.89
CA LYS A 112 -14.54 -8.39 20.63
C LYS A 112 -13.36 -9.26 21.08
N SER A 113 -12.21 -9.18 20.41
CA SER A 113 -10.98 -9.88 20.84
C SER A 113 -10.30 -9.25 22.05
N GLY A 114 -10.74 -8.06 22.47
CA GLY A 114 -10.14 -7.30 23.58
C GLY A 114 -8.79 -6.69 23.20
N ALA A 115 -8.51 -6.48 21.92
CA ALA A 115 -7.24 -5.91 21.47
C ALA A 115 -7.01 -4.50 22.03
N ARG A 116 -5.81 -4.26 22.52
CA ARG A 116 -5.38 -2.94 23.01
C ARG A 116 -5.03 -2.00 21.86
N VAL A 117 -4.52 -2.57 20.78
CA VAL A 117 -4.17 -1.86 19.54
C VAL A 117 -4.78 -2.59 18.34
N ILE A 118 -5.33 -1.82 17.39
CA ILE A 118 -5.70 -2.32 16.06
C ILE A 118 -4.69 -1.79 15.05
N VAL A 119 -4.14 -2.65 14.20
CA VAL A 119 -3.31 -2.30 13.04
C VAL A 119 -4.12 -2.52 11.78
N GLY A 120 -4.25 -1.49 10.97
CA GLY A 120 -5.13 -1.42 9.80
C GLY A 120 -6.17 -0.30 9.98
N PRO A 121 -6.95 -0.03 8.95
CA PRO A 121 -6.97 -0.69 7.65
C PRO A 121 -5.80 -0.28 6.74
N LEU A 122 -5.61 -1.05 5.64
CA LEU A 122 -4.58 -0.78 4.62
C LEU A 122 -5.11 0.08 3.47
N VAL A 123 -6.39 -0.04 3.15
CA VAL A 123 -7.03 0.63 2.01
C VAL A 123 -7.60 1.98 2.45
N ARG A 124 -7.47 2.99 1.58
CA ARG A 124 -7.91 4.35 1.89
C ARG A 124 -9.42 4.47 2.09
N ASP A 125 -10.22 3.75 1.29
CA ASP A 125 -11.67 3.80 1.42
C ASP A 125 -12.15 3.10 2.70
N ASP A 126 -11.50 2.02 3.11
CA ASP A 126 -11.72 1.38 4.41
C ASP A 126 -11.39 2.34 5.56
N LEU A 127 -10.27 3.07 5.44
CA LEU A 127 -9.89 4.06 6.45
C LEU A 127 -10.92 5.18 6.57
N ARG A 128 -11.45 5.66 5.45
CA ARG A 128 -12.54 6.65 5.44
C ARG A 128 -13.78 6.10 6.13
N THR A 129 -14.16 4.85 5.83
CA THR A 129 -15.30 4.17 6.46
C THR A 129 -15.12 4.10 7.99
N ILE A 130 -13.94 3.70 8.48
CA ILE A 130 -13.66 3.62 9.91
C ILE A 130 -13.59 5.01 10.56
N ALA A 131 -13.02 6.01 9.89
CA ALA A 131 -12.92 7.37 10.42
C ALA A 131 -14.30 8.04 10.61
N GLN A 132 -15.29 7.64 9.81
CA GLN A 132 -16.67 8.15 9.86
C GLN A 132 -17.61 7.28 10.70
N ALA A 133 -17.18 6.08 11.11
CA ALA A 133 -18.03 5.18 11.88
C ALA A 133 -18.21 5.67 13.32
N ASP A 134 -19.42 5.49 13.85
CA ASP A 134 -19.74 5.74 15.26
C ASP A 134 -19.34 4.53 16.12
N ILE A 135 -18.02 4.30 16.21
CA ILE A 135 -17.43 3.24 17.02
C ILE A 135 -16.34 3.81 17.93
N GLU A 136 -16.28 3.35 19.16
CA GLU A 136 -15.18 3.69 20.06
C GLU A 136 -13.95 2.83 19.73
N LEU A 137 -12.95 3.46 19.14
CA LEU A 137 -11.71 2.78 18.76
C LEU A 137 -10.76 2.65 19.97
N PRO A 138 -10.06 1.51 20.14
CA PRO A 138 -8.83 1.46 20.92
C PRO A 138 -7.74 2.25 20.17
N TRP A 139 -6.50 2.25 20.63
CA TRP A 139 -5.41 2.81 19.84
C TRP A 139 -5.35 2.09 18.49
N THR A 140 -5.45 2.83 17.42
CA THR A 140 -5.55 2.27 16.06
C THR A 140 -4.48 2.88 15.18
N LEU A 141 -3.72 2.03 14.50
CA LEU A 141 -2.70 2.40 13.54
C LEU A 141 -3.16 2.05 12.13
N ALA A 142 -3.74 3.01 11.43
CA ALA A 142 -4.08 2.84 10.00
C ALA A 142 -2.82 2.83 9.14
N LEU A 143 -2.76 1.93 8.16
CA LEU A 143 -1.63 1.76 7.25
C LEU A 143 -1.80 2.57 5.95
N ASN A 144 -2.54 3.65 6.02
CA ASN A 144 -2.76 4.61 4.95
C ASN A 144 -3.04 5.99 5.53
N GLN A 145 -3.20 6.99 4.66
CA GLN A 145 -3.56 8.35 5.03
C GLN A 145 -4.90 8.75 4.39
N SER A 146 -5.72 9.47 5.15
CA SER A 146 -6.95 10.10 4.68
C SER A 146 -7.04 11.49 5.31
N GLU A 147 -7.64 12.44 4.60
CA GLU A 147 -7.92 13.77 5.11
C GLU A 147 -8.97 13.74 6.23
N ASP A 148 -9.81 12.70 6.25
CA ASP A 148 -10.94 12.54 7.18
C ASP A 148 -10.56 11.96 8.56
N THR A 149 -9.28 11.66 8.81
CA THR A 149 -8.85 11.00 10.06
C THR A 149 -8.80 11.93 11.28
N SER A 150 -8.95 13.24 11.09
CA SER A 150 -8.79 14.25 12.14
C SER A 150 -9.83 14.17 13.28
N SER A 151 -11.00 13.57 13.06
CA SER A 151 -12.09 13.46 14.04
C SER A 151 -11.88 12.37 15.10
N GLN A 152 -11.09 11.35 14.81
CA GLN A 152 -10.88 10.18 15.69
C GLN A 152 -9.61 10.35 16.55
N ILE A 153 -9.77 10.59 17.85
CA ILE A 153 -8.67 10.89 18.80
C ILE A 153 -7.67 9.73 18.91
N ARG A 154 -8.12 8.47 18.76
CA ARG A 154 -7.29 7.27 18.91
C ARG A 154 -6.81 6.67 17.60
N LEU A 155 -7.04 7.37 16.47
CA LEU A 155 -6.62 6.92 15.16
C LEU A 155 -5.32 7.60 14.76
N PHE A 156 -4.28 6.79 14.60
CA PHE A 156 -2.97 7.16 14.09
C PHE A 156 -2.82 6.65 12.66
N THR A 157 -1.95 7.30 11.89
CA THR A 157 -1.66 6.88 10.52
C THR A 157 -0.17 6.64 10.33
N PHE A 158 0.14 5.63 9.55
CA PHE A 158 1.49 5.31 9.08
C PHE A 158 1.42 4.80 7.64
N SER A 159 2.20 5.34 6.73
CA SER A 159 2.09 4.96 5.31
C SER A 159 3.38 5.18 4.52
N LEU A 160 3.41 4.58 3.33
CA LEU A 160 4.46 4.79 2.32
C LEU A 160 4.12 5.98 1.40
N ALA A 161 3.73 7.10 2.00
CA ALA A 161 3.32 8.27 1.23
C ALA A 161 4.49 8.87 0.44
N VAL A 162 4.27 9.08 -0.86
CA VAL A 162 5.28 9.68 -1.77
C VAL A 162 5.58 11.14 -1.42
N GLU A 163 4.69 11.79 -0.71
CA GLU A 163 4.85 13.15 -0.22
C GLU A 163 6.05 13.29 0.74
N SER A 164 6.35 12.25 1.52
CA SER A 164 7.55 12.23 2.37
C SER A 164 8.82 12.18 1.53
N ASP A 165 8.85 11.34 0.50
CA ASP A 165 10.00 11.26 -0.43
C ASP A 165 10.21 12.61 -1.13
N ALA A 166 9.13 13.28 -1.52
CA ALA A 166 9.17 14.61 -2.15
C ALA A 166 9.82 15.65 -1.24
N ARG A 167 9.46 15.66 0.05
CA ARG A 167 10.06 16.57 1.05
C ARG A 167 11.56 16.30 1.24
N THR A 168 11.93 15.03 1.39
CA THR A 168 13.34 14.63 1.50
C THR A 168 14.16 15.11 0.29
N ILE A 169 13.60 14.99 -0.93
CA ILE A 169 14.27 15.48 -2.15
C ILE A 169 14.38 17.02 -2.15
N ALA A 170 13.34 17.74 -1.73
CA ALA A 170 13.36 19.19 -1.68
C ALA A 170 14.46 19.69 -0.73
N HIS A 171 14.56 19.11 0.47
CA HIS A 171 15.64 19.43 1.41
C HIS A 171 17.01 19.11 0.83
N ARG A 172 17.18 17.92 0.24
CA ARG A 172 18.43 17.54 -0.38
C ARG A 172 18.88 18.51 -1.48
N MET A 173 17.98 18.92 -2.36
CA MET A 173 18.32 19.89 -3.40
C MET A 173 18.69 21.26 -2.81
N ARG A 174 18.11 21.64 -1.67
CA ARG A 174 18.52 22.86 -0.93
C ARG A 174 19.92 22.72 -0.34
N ASP A 175 20.24 21.61 0.28
CA ASP A 175 21.55 21.30 0.86
C ASP A 175 22.63 21.28 -0.23
N ASP A 176 22.31 20.79 -1.42
CA ASP A 176 23.17 20.83 -2.62
C ASP A 176 23.22 22.25 -3.26
N ALA A 177 22.66 23.28 -2.62
CA ALA A 177 22.65 24.67 -3.03
C ALA A 177 21.98 24.95 -4.40
N ALA A 178 21.06 24.08 -4.85
CA ALA A 178 20.28 24.32 -6.06
C ALA A 178 19.43 25.60 -5.90
N GLN A 179 19.35 26.41 -6.96
CA GLN A 179 18.60 27.65 -7.00
C GLN A 179 17.42 27.57 -7.99
N ASN A 180 17.68 27.01 -9.17
CA ASN A 180 16.71 26.86 -10.23
C ASN A 180 16.39 25.38 -10.41
N VAL A 181 15.21 24.95 -10.01
CA VAL A 181 14.81 23.55 -10.14
C VAL A 181 13.71 23.39 -11.17
N ALA A 182 13.68 22.21 -11.80
CA ALA A 182 12.64 21.81 -12.71
C ALA A 182 11.84 20.63 -12.14
N ILE A 183 10.56 20.57 -12.47
CA ILE A 183 9.70 19.41 -12.28
C ILE A 183 9.31 18.89 -13.66
N VAL A 184 9.63 17.64 -13.95
CA VAL A 184 9.15 16.95 -15.16
C VAL A 184 8.15 15.88 -14.71
N GLY A 185 6.87 16.08 -15.01
CA GLY A 185 5.79 15.30 -14.42
C GLY A 185 4.87 14.62 -15.43
N ALA A 186 4.42 13.41 -15.09
CA ALA A 186 3.33 12.69 -15.73
C ALA A 186 1.96 13.13 -15.17
N GLU A 187 0.90 12.86 -15.94
CA GLU A 187 -0.47 13.30 -15.60
C GLU A 187 -1.19 12.43 -14.56
N SER A 188 -0.56 11.35 -14.05
CA SER A 188 -1.21 10.49 -13.04
C SER A 188 -1.44 11.23 -11.73
N ALA A 189 -2.51 10.88 -11.02
CA ALA A 189 -2.86 11.50 -9.74
C ALA A 189 -1.73 11.35 -8.70
N LEU A 190 -1.06 10.20 -8.67
CA LEU A 190 0.04 9.92 -7.77
C LEU A 190 1.25 10.83 -8.05
N MET A 191 1.63 10.97 -9.32
CA MET A 191 2.76 11.83 -9.70
C MET A 191 2.46 13.31 -9.52
N LYS A 192 1.20 13.73 -9.71
CA LYS A 192 0.76 15.11 -9.38
C LYS A 192 0.87 15.40 -7.89
N ARG A 193 0.50 14.45 -7.01
CA ARG A 193 0.68 14.61 -5.56
C ARG A 193 2.16 14.69 -5.17
N PHE A 194 3.00 13.82 -5.75
CA PHE A 194 4.45 13.85 -5.54
C PHE A 194 5.06 15.19 -5.95
N ALA A 195 4.76 15.66 -7.18
CA ALA A 195 5.22 16.95 -7.68
C ALA A 195 4.72 18.13 -6.85
N GLY A 196 3.44 18.10 -6.42
CA GLY A 196 2.83 19.13 -5.60
C GLY A 196 3.46 19.22 -4.21
N ALA A 197 3.70 18.09 -3.56
CA ALA A 197 4.38 18.04 -2.26
C ALA A 197 5.81 18.58 -2.34
N PHE A 198 6.55 18.22 -3.40
CA PHE A 198 7.88 18.77 -3.65
C PHE A 198 7.83 20.30 -3.84
N ALA A 199 6.94 20.79 -4.71
CA ALA A 199 6.85 22.22 -5.00
C ALA A 199 6.50 23.03 -3.74
N THR A 200 5.60 22.51 -2.91
CA THR A 200 5.22 23.14 -1.63
C THR A 200 6.41 23.20 -0.69
N GLU A 201 7.09 22.08 -0.46
CA GLU A 201 8.23 21.99 0.46
C GLU A 201 9.41 22.84 -0.03
N TRP A 202 9.69 22.79 -1.33
CA TRP A 202 10.74 23.59 -1.95
C TRP A 202 10.54 25.11 -1.73
N LEU A 203 9.29 25.57 -1.89
CA LEU A 203 8.94 26.98 -1.65
C LEU A 203 9.02 27.34 -0.17
N LEU A 204 8.54 26.46 0.73
CA LEU A 204 8.66 26.66 2.18
C LEU A 204 10.12 26.74 2.63
N ALA A 205 10.99 25.94 2.02
CA ALA A 205 12.44 26.02 2.25
C ALA A 205 13.12 27.23 1.60
N GLY A 206 12.36 28.19 1.05
CA GLY A 206 12.88 29.43 0.46
C GLY A 206 13.42 29.29 -0.96
N GLY A 207 13.03 28.24 -1.69
CA GLY A 207 13.35 28.06 -3.11
C GLY A 207 12.50 28.95 -4.02
N ASN A 208 12.99 29.19 -5.24
CA ASN A 208 12.23 29.87 -6.29
C ASN A 208 11.17 28.94 -6.89
N ALA A 209 10.12 29.50 -7.52
CA ALA A 209 9.10 28.71 -8.17
C ALA A 209 9.70 27.73 -9.21
N PRO A 210 9.46 26.42 -9.10
CA PRO A 210 10.01 25.42 -10.02
C PRO A 210 9.51 25.64 -11.46
N SER A 211 10.38 25.42 -12.44
CA SER A 211 9.96 25.34 -13.85
C SER A 211 9.27 23.99 -14.08
N SER A 212 8.04 23.98 -14.57
CA SER A 212 7.26 22.78 -14.79
C SER A 212 7.27 22.35 -16.26
N PHE A 213 7.50 21.05 -16.51
CA PHE A 213 7.47 20.42 -17.79
C PHE A 213 6.57 19.20 -17.76
N ARG A 214 5.74 19.04 -18.79
CA ARG A 214 4.93 17.85 -18.94
C ARG A 214 5.74 16.75 -19.63
N PHE A 215 5.74 15.56 -19.07
CA PHE A 215 6.26 14.37 -19.73
C PHE A 215 5.23 13.82 -20.72
N ASP A 216 5.69 13.61 -21.95
CA ASP A 216 4.97 12.91 -22.99
C ASP A 216 5.99 12.00 -23.70
N PRO A 217 5.75 10.67 -23.84
CA PRO A 217 6.69 9.71 -24.42
C PRO A 217 6.86 9.84 -25.94
N ALA A 218 6.06 10.66 -26.62
CA ALA A 218 6.20 10.86 -28.05
C ALA A 218 7.58 11.47 -28.41
N PRO A 219 8.31 10.96 -29.42
CA PRO A 219 9.65 11.42 -29.75
C PRO A 219 9.74 12.93 -30.04
N GLU A 220 8.72 13.50 -30.68
CA GLU A 220 8.63 14.92 -30.97
C GLU A 220 8.48 15.74 -29.68
N ALA A 221 7.63 15.26 -28.75
CA ALA A 221 7.43 15.92 -27.45
C ALA A 221 8.70 15.88 -26.60
N LEU A 222 9.42 14.75 -26.57
CA LEU A 222 10.71 14.62 -25.88
C LEU A 222 11.77 15.55 -26.46
N THR A 223 11.77 15.77 -27.78
CA THR A 223 12.68 16.70 -28.45
C THR A 223 12.39 18.14 -28.04
N VAL A 224 11.11 18.52 -27.99
CA VAL A 224 10.66 19.85 -27.51
C VAL A 224 11.01 20.03 -26.06
N LEU A 225 10.69 19.03 -25.21
CA LEU A 225 11.02 19.04 -23.79
C LEU A 225 12.52 19.27 -23.59
N LYS A 226 13.40 18.51 -24.25
CA LYS A 226 14.84 18.67 -24.15
C LYS A 226 15.28 20.11 -24.48
N ARG A 227 14.83 20.65 -25.59
CA ARG A 227 15.15 22.02 -26.02
C ARG A 227 14.75 23.04 -24.97
N ASP A 228 13.52 22.97 -24.47
CA ASP A 228 12.97 23.94 -23.55
C ASP A 228 13.55 23.77 -22.14
N PHE A 229 13.83 22.54 -21.72
CA PHE A 229 14.53 22.22 -20.48
C PHE A 229 15.96 22.80 -20.48
N LEU A 230 16.74 22.56 -21.54
CA LEU A 230 18.12 23.08 -21.66
C LEU A 230 18.13 24.61 -21.73
N LYS A 231 17.12 25.23 -22.33
CA LYS A 231 16.98 26.70 -22.33
C LYS A 231 16.76 27.29 -20.93
N LYS A 232 16.08 26.55 -20.06
CA LYS A 232 15.86 26.97 -18.67
C LYS A 232 17.09 26.72 -17.79
N ALA A 233 17.98 25.81 -18.21
CA ALA A 233 19.22 25.42 -17.53
C ALA A 233 19.02 25.21 -16.01
N PRO A 234 18.14 24.30 -15.57
CA PRO A 234 17.94 24.08 -14.14
C PRO A 234 19.17 23.37 -13.51
N ASP A 235 19.46 23.73 -12.26
CA ASP A 235 20.53 23.11 -11.48
C ASP A 235 20.19 21.66 -11.13
N ALA A 236 18.91 21.38 -10.86
CA ALA A 236 18.39 20.08 -10.54
C ALA A 236 16.98 19.86 -11.08
N ALA A 237 16.57 18.61 -11.25
CA ALA A 237 15.27 18.22 -11.74
C ALA A 237 14.62 17.12 -10.88
N LEU A 238 13.35 17.33 -10.50
CA LEU A 238 12.48 16.29 -10.00
C LEU A 238 11.81 15.57 -11.15
N LEU A 239 11.93 14.24 -11.19
CA LEU A 239 11.21 13.37 -12.13
C LEU A 239 9.98 12.80 -11.43
N ALA A 240 8.84 13.42 -11.63
CA ALA A 240 7.56 12.94 -11.14
C ALA A 240 6.93 12.00 -12.17
N VAL A 241 7.58 10.86 -12.41
CA VAL A 241 7.22 9.85 -13.41
C VAL A 241 7.36 8.45 -12.81
N ASP A 242 6.80 7.44 -13.49
CA ASP A 242 6.93 6.04 -13.11
C ASP A 242 8.19 5.38 -13.68
N GLY A 243 8.38 4.10 -13.34
CA GLY A 243 9.53 3.31 -13.77
C GLY A 243 9.63 3.06 -15.27
N ASN A 244 8.53 3.16 -16.04
CA ASN A 244 8.56 3.03 -17.50
C ASN A 244 9.00 4.34 -18.16
N ALA A 245 8.59 5.45 -17.60
CA ALA A 245 8.88 6.79 -18.14
C ALA A 245 10.29 7.28 -17.78
N ALA A 246 10.80 6.95 -16.60
CA ALA A 246 12.09 7.45 -16.13
C ALA A 246 13.27 7.11 -17.06
N PRO A 247 13.46 5.86 -17.56
CA PRO A 247 14.54 5.54 -18.51
C PRO A 247 14.42 6.29 -19.83
N LEU A 248 13.18 6.57 -20.28
CA LEU A 248 12.94 7.35 -21.50
C LEU A 248 13.30 8.81 -21.32
N LEU A 249 13.05 9.35 -20.12
CA LEU A 249 13.23 10.77 -19.84
C LEU A 249 14.67 11.14 -19.45
N LYS A 250 15.33 10.33 -18.60
CA LYS A 250 16.64 10.64 -18.00
C LYS A 250 17.70 11.05 -19.04
N PRO A 251 17.85 10.41 -20.23
CA PRO A 251 18.83 10.81 -21.24
C PRO A 251 18.64 12.21 -21.81
N PHE A 252 17.41 12.75 -21.75
CA PHE A 252 17.11 14.08 -22.29
C PHE A 252 17.50 15.22 -21.36
N LEU A 253 17.79 14.93 -20.09
CA LEU A 253 18.15 15.94 -19.07
C LEU A 253 19.64 16.29 -19.06
N GLY A 254 20.44 15.60 -19.89
CA GLY A 254 21.89 15.82 -19.96
C GLY A 254 22.57 15.51 -18.62
N THR A 255 23.41 16.44 -18.15
CA THR A 255 24.17 16.34 -16.90
C THR A 255 23.46 16.93 -15.70
N THR A 256 22.23 17.43 -15.85
CA THR A 256 21.44 18.00 -14.73
C THR A 256 21.23 16.93 -13.66
N ALA A 257 21.48 17.27 -12.41
CA ALA A 257 21.19 16.41 -11.27
C ALA A 257 19.70 16.07 -11.27
N ALA A 258 19.38 14.77 -11.22
CA ALA A 258 18.00 14.32 -11.33
C ALA A 258 17.64 13.45 -10.11
N TYR A 259 16.41 13.67 -9.63
CA TYR A 259 15.87 13.04 -8.43
C TYR A 259 14.47 12.47 -8.72
N ALA A 260 14.15 11.32 -8.13
CA ALA A 260 12.84 10.70 -8.25
C ALA A 260 12.43 9.97 -6.97
N SER A 261 11.18 9.53 -6.89
CA SER A 261 10.72 8.56 -5.89
C SER A 261 11.26 7.16 -6.22
N GLY A 262 11.41 6.31 -5.22
CA GLY A 262 11.71 4.89 -5.37
C GLY A 262 10.76 4.12 -6.29
N LEU A 263 9.57 4.66 -6.56
CA LEU A 263 8.61 4.05 -7.50
C LEU A 263 9.16 3.84 -8.91
N VAL A 264 10.21 4.56 -9.31
CA VAL A 264 10.90 4.32 -10.59
C VAL A 264 11.61 2.96 -10.64
N PHE A 265 11.83 2.32 -9.50
CA PHE A 265 12.49 1.01 -9.38
C PHE A 265 11.56 -0.19 -9.64
N ASP A 266 10.25 0.00 -9.65
CA ASP A 266 9.30 -1.09 -9.49
C ASP A 266 9.08 -1.98 -10.72
N GLN A 267 9.40 -1.50 -11.93
CA GLN A 267 9.05 -2.17 -13.17
C GLN A 267 10.23 -2.38 -14.13
N ASN A 268 11.44 -2.06 -13.71
CA ASN A 268 12.58 -2.03 -14.61
C ASN A 268 13.34 -3.36 -14.67
N SER A 269 13.65 -3.80 -15.89
CA SER A 269 14.67 -4.81 -16.12
C SER A 269 16.06 -4.25 -15.75
N VAL A 270 17.04 -5.14 -15.47
CA VAL A 270 18.43 -4.74 -15.20
C VAL A 270 19.01 -3.87 -16.33
N ALA A 271 18.58 -4.07 -17.57
CA ALA A 271 18.99 -3.23 -18.69
C ALA A 271 18.46 -1.79 -18.56
N ALA A 272 17.18 -1.61 -18.22
CA ALA A 272 16.59 -0.29 -18.02
C ALA A 272 17.19 0.45 -16.82
N LEU A 273 17.65 -0.26 -15.78
CA LEU A 273 18.32 0.35 -14.62
C LEU A 273 19.65 1.05 -14.99
N ARG A 274 20.32 0.61 -16.07
CA ARG A 274 21.53 1.29 -16.57
C ARG A 274 21.24 2.64 -17.19
N ASP A 275 20.04 2.81 -17.79
CA ASP A 275 19.62 4.09 -18.36
C ASP A 275 19.28 5.12 -17.27
N LEU A 276 19.12 4.65 -16.02
CA LEU A 276 18.91 5.49 -14.84
C LEU A 276 20.23 5.89 -14.15
N ASP A 277 21.39 5.55 -14.71
CA ASP A 277 22.69 5.85 -14.07
C ASP A 277 22.80 7.34 -13.72
N GLY A 278 23.20 7.62 -12.48
CA GLY A 278 23.23 8.97 -11.92
C GLY A 278 21.89 9.55 -11.49
N LEU A 279 20.77 8.81 -11.60
CA LEU A 279 19.50 9.24 -11.01
C LEU A 279 19.51 8.96 -9.50
N ALA A 280 19.30 10.00 -8.70
CA ALA A 280 19.10 9.86 -7.26
C ALA A 280 17.63 9.57 -6.95
N ILE A 281 17.38 8.66 -6.01
CA ILE A 281 16.01 8.35 -5.55
C ILE A 281 15.93 8.33 -4.04
N VAL A 282 14.74 8.58 -3.51
CA VAL A 282 14.43 8.27 -2.12
C VAL A 282 13.77 6.90 -2.07
N GLU A 283 14.39 5.99 -1.34
CA GLU A 283 13.92 4.61 -1.20
C GLU A 283 14.00 4.16 0.27
N ILE A 284 13.33 3.08 0.62
CA ILE A 284 13.37 2.53 1.98
C ILE A 284 14.71 1.84 2.27
N PRO A 285 15.24 1.91 3.51
CA PRO A 285 16.49 1.25 3.90
C PRO A 285 16.49 -0.25 3.63
N TRP A 286 15.34 -0.92 3.77
CA TRP A 286 15.17 -2.34 3.46
C TRP A 286 15.61 -2.71 2.03
N LEU A 287 15.45 -1.81 1.06
CA LEU A 287 15.85 -2.02 -0.33
C LEU A 287 17.22 -1.41 -0.65
N VAL A 288 17.57 -0.29 -0.02
CA VAL A 288 18.85 0.39 -0.27
C VAL A 288 20.04 -0.36 0.35
N THR A 289 19.86 -0.85 1.57
CA THR A 289 20.92 -1.54 2.34
C THR A 289 20.43 -2.90 2.82
N PRO A 290 20.12 -3.84 1.90
CA PRO A 290 19.49 -5.11 2.28
C PRO A 290 20.34 -5.98 3.22
N SER A 291 21.66 -5.80 3.24
CA SER A 291 22.58 -6.55 4.09
C SER A 291 22.86 -5.88 5.43
N ALA A 292 22.17 -4.79 5.76
CA ALA A 292 22.40 -4.08 7.01
C ALA A 292 22.11 -4.99 8.22
N PRO A 293 22.96 -4.96 9.27
CA PRO A 293 22.86 -5.87 10.42
C PRO A 293 21.51 -5.83 11.12
N GLU A 294 20.86 -4.66 11.17
CA GLU A 294 19.56 -4.45 11.77
C GLU A 294 18.45 -5.27 11.10
N PHE A 295 18.63 -5.63 9.83
CA PHE A 295 17.67 -6.43 9.06
C PHE A 295 17.98 -7.93 9.04
N ALA A 296 19.17 -8.35 9.51
CA ALA A 296 19.62 -9.74 9.44
C ALA A 296 18.68 -10.73 10.17
N LYS A 297 17.97 -10.27 11.19
CA LYS A 297 17.00 -11.08 11.95
C LYS A 297 15.69 -11.34 11.24
N TYR A 298 15.37 -10.57 10.19
CA TYR A 298 14.10 -10.70 9.47
C TYR A 298 14.25 -11.58 8.23
N PRO A 299 13.34 -12.53 7.99
CA PRO A 299 13.42 -13.36 6.79
C PRO A 299 13.23 -12.52 5.54
N ARG A 300 14.10 -12.73 4.56
CA ARG A 300 13.97 -12.16 3.22
C ARG A 300 13.12 -13.08 2.37
N ARG A 301 12.17 -12.52 1.64
CA ARG A 301 11.37 -13.20 0.64
C ARG A 301 11.54 -12.50 -0.70
N ASP A 302 11.64 -13.27 -1.75
CA ASP A 302 11.58 -12.73 -3.10
C ASP A 302 10.12 -12.59 -3.52
N TYR A 303 9.59 -11.39 -3.49
CA TYR A 303 8.25 -11.10 -3.97
C TYR A 303 8.20 -10.87 -5.49
N GLY A 304 9.35 -10.76 -6.17
CA GLY A 304 9.43 -10.35 -7.58
C GLY A 304 8.92 -8.93 -7.83
N SER A 305 8.76 -8.12 -6.78
CA SER A 305 8.23 -6.76 -6.85
C SER A 305 8.72 -5.91 -5.68
N ALA A 306 9.36 -4.78 -5.99
CA ALA A 306 9.80 -3.83 -4.99
C ALA A 306 8.63 -3.20 -4.22
N SER A 307 7.45 -3.06 -4.83
CA SER A 307 6.24 -2.59 -4.14
C SER A 307 5.82 -3.54 -3.03
N LEU A 308 5.88 -4.85 -3.24
CA LEU A 308 5.57 -5.83 -2.20
C LEU A 308 6.65 -5.87 -1.11
N GLU A 309 7.92 -5.69 -1.46
CA GLU A 309 9.02 -5.53 -0.49
C GLU A 309 8.80 -4.32 0.41
N ARG A 310 8.36 -3.18 -0.15
CA ARG A 310 8.01 -1.98 0.63
C ARG A 310 6.84 -2.24 1.58
N LEU A 311 5.84 -2.99 1.15
CA LEU A 311 4.70 -3.35 1.99
C LEU A 311 5.08 -4.34 3.10
N TYR A 312 6.01 -5.25 2.84
CA TYR A 312 6.59 -6.09 3.88
C TYR A 312 7.32 -5.24 4.93
N ALA A 313 8.16 -4.29 4.50
CA ALA A 313 8.83 -3.36 5.39
C ALA A 313 7.85 -2.50 6.20
N LEU A 314 6.74 -2.06 5.58
CA LEU A 314 5.65 -1.37 6.27
C LEU A 314 5.07 -2.23 7.39
N GLY A 315 4.85 -3.53 7.14
CA GLY A 315 4.38 -4.47 8.15
C GLY A 315 5.34 -4.66 9.32
N LEU A 316 6.66 -4.74 9.04
CA LEU A 316 7.71 -4.80 10.07
C LEU A 316 7.64 -3.60 11.02
N ASP A 317 7.59 -2.40 10.47
CA ASP A 317 7.59 -1.18 11.26
C ASP A 317 6.22 -0.93 11.92
N ALA A 318 5.12 -1.34 11.29
CA ALA A 318 3.79 -1.28 11.87
C ALA A 318 3.69 -2.08 13.18
N PHE A 319 4.33 -3.25 13.27
CA PHE A 319 4.41 -3.99 14.53
C PHE A 319 5.14 -3.20 15.61
N ARG A 320 6.28 -2.59 15.30
CA ARG A 320 7.10 -1.82 16.25
C ARG A 320 6.36 -0.57 16.73
N ILE A 321 5.65 0.12 15.83
CA ILE A 321 4.80 1.27 16.19
C ILE A 321 3.61 0.82 17.04
N ALA A 322 2.96 -0.29 16.68
CA ALA A 322 1.83 -0.83 17.45
C ALA A 322 2.26 -1.21 18.88
N GLN A 323 3.46 -1.77 19.08
CA GLN A 323 4.01 -2.01 20.41
C GLN A 323 4.15 -0.71 21.21
N ALA A 324 4.64 0.36 20.60
CA ALA A 324 4.77 1.65 21.28
C ALA A 324 3.41 2.27 21.66
N LEU A 325 2.35 1.96 20.90
CA LEU A 325 0.99 2.44 21.18
C LEU A 325 0.26 1.63 22.27
N MET A 326 0.76 0.46 22.70
CA MET A 326 0.05 -0.38 23.67
C MET A 326 -0.15 0.30 25.03
N ASP A 327 0.78 1.13 25.45
CA ASP A 327 0.72 1.85 26.73
C ASP A 327 0.23 3.31 26.58
N GLY A 328 -0.29 3.63 25.39
CA GLY A 328 -0.72 4.96 24.97
C GLY A 328 0.27 5.61 24.01
N PRO A 329 -0.14 6.74 23.38
CA PRO A 329 0.73 7.43 22.43
C PRO A 329 1.97 7.96 23.15
N PRO A 330 3.18 7.69 22.63
CA PRO A 330 4.41 8.23 23.19
C PRO A 330 4.47 9.75 22.99
N GLU A 331 5.03 10.49 23.93
CA GLU A 331 5.27 11.93 23.78
C GLU A 331 6.30 12.21 22.67
N GLN A 332 7.28 11.33 22.55
CA GLN A 332 8.29 11.36 21.50
C GLN A 332 8.46 9.95 20.96
N PHE A 333 8.56 9.83 19.67
CA PHE A 333 8.77 8.56 18.99
C PHE A 333 9.82 8.71 17.90
N VAL A 334 10.83 7.88 17.97
CA VAL A 334 11.86 7.74 16.93
C VAL A 334 12.10 6.25 16.70
N LEU A 335 12.11 5.85 15.45
CA LEU A 335 12.34 4.48 15.04
C LEU A 335 13.23 4.46 13.80
N GLU A 336 14.42 3.88 13.91
CA GLU A 336 15.20 3.47 12.74
C GLU A 336 14.55 2.20 12.20
N GLY A 337 13.73 2.37 11.17
CA GLY A 337 12.84 1.37 10.62
C GLY A 337 13.33 0.78 9.31
N ALA A 338 12.65 -0.29 8.89
CA ALA A 338 12.82 -0.87 7.57
C ALA A 338 12.32 0.08 6.46
N THR A 339 11.37 0.97 6.80
CA THR A 339 10.82 1.97 5.89
C THR A 339 11.57 3.30 5.90
N GLY A 340 12.44 3.54 6.89
CA GLY A 340 13.20 4.76 7.07
C GLY A 340 13.24 5.23 8.52
N HIS A 341 13.69 6.47 8.72
CA HIS A 341 13.59 7.16 9.98
C HIS A 341 12.15 7.56 10.24
N VAL A 342 11.52 6.99 11.27
CA VAL A 342 10.10 7.21 11.57
C VAL A 342 9.95 8.03 12.83
N THR A 343 9.20 9.11 12.75
CA THR A 343 8.88 10.01 13.88
C THR A 343 7.37 10.18 14.00
N LEU A 344 6.89 10.53 15.20
CA LEU A 344 5.51 10.94 15.41
C LEU A 344 5.41 12.46 15.21
N ALA A 345 4.72 12.87 14.14
CA ALA A 345 4.43 14.27 13.83
C ALA A 345 3.11 14.72 14.48
N GLU A 346 2.86 16.04 14.43
CA GLU A 346 1.57 16.59 14.79
C GLU A 346 0.43 15.95 13.99
N GLY A 347 -0.78 15.91 14.55
CA GLY A 347 -1.93 15.30 13.90
C GLY A 347 -1.96 13.77 13.93
N ARG A 348 -1.19 13.13 14.83
CA ARG A 348 -1.17 11.66 15.03
C ARG A 348 -0.69 10.89 13.79
N GLN A 349 0.29 11.43 13.11
CA GLN A 349 0.90 10.80 11.95
C GLN A 349 2.30 10.29 12.27
N PHE A 350 2.55 9.01 12.06
CA PHE A 350 3.90 8.49 11.97
C PHE A 350 4.43 8.77 10.57
N VAL A 351 5.40 9.67 10.49
CA VAL A 351 6.01 10.10 9.24
C VAL A 351 7.35 9.41 9.09
N ARG A 352 7.61 8.87 7.92
CA ARG A 352 8.89 8.25 7.58
C ARG A 352 9.74 9.18 6.69
N GLU A 353 11.02 9.11 6.87
CA GLU A 353 12.01 9.65 5.93
C GLU A 353 12.78 8.49 5.32
N GLY A 354 12.68 8.34 3.99
CA GLY A 354 13.42 7.34 3.26
C GLY A 354 14.90 7.70 3.14
N ARG A 355 15.70 6.77 2.65
CA ARG A 355 17.12 6.97 2.41
C ARG A 355 17.37 7.40 0.97
N LEU A 356 18.22 8.40 0.77
CA LEU A 356 18.70 8.77 -0.55
C LEU A 356 19.67 7.71 -1.07
N ALA A 357 19.49 7.33 -2.32
CA ALA A 357 20.36 6.41 -3.02
C ALA A 357 20.49 6.83 -4.49
N VAL A 358 21.52 6.39 -5.17
CA VAL A 358 21.78 6.72 -6.58
C VAL A 358 22.01 5.46 -7.39
N TYR A 359 21.52 5.43 -8.60
CA TYR A 359 21.84 4.37 -9.55
C TYR A 359 23.29 4.52 -10.04
N ARG A 360 24.07 3.45 -9.88
CA ARG A 360 25.44 3.33 -10.42
C ARG A 360 25.62 1.94 -11.02
N ALA A 361 25.91 1.89 -12.30
CA ALA A 361 26.10 0.64 -13.06
C ALA A 361 24.94 -0.35 -12.90
N GLY A 362 23.69 0.14 -12.82
CA GLY A 362 22.49 -0.66 -12.64
C GLY A 362 22.24 -1.16 -11.22
N GLN A 363 22.99 -0.67 -10.24
CA GLN A 363 22.80 -0.97 -8.82
C GLN A 363 22.41 0.30 -8.06
N LEU A 364 21.66 0.11 -6.99
CA LEU A 364 21.29 1.18 -6.08
C LEU A 364 22.35 1.30 -4.97
N VAL A 365 23.00 2.45 -4.89
CA VAL A 365 24.07 2.73 -3.93
C VAL A 365 23.59 3.85 -3.00
N PRO A 366 23.70 3.70 -1.66
CA PRO A 366 23.36 4.77 -0.76
C PRO A 366 24.13 6.05 -1.13
N LEU A 367 23.45 7.18 -1.13
CA LEU A 367 24.11 8.48 -1.08
C LEU A 367 24.36 8.75 0.41
N ASP A 368 25.59 8.55 0.85
CA ASP A 368 25.99 8.90 2.21
C ASP A 368 25.67 10.38 2.41
N GLY A 369 24.64 10.63 3.17
CA GLY A 369 24.32 11.96 3.65
C GLY A 369 25.46 12.35 4.59
N GLY A 370 26.17 13.41 4.28
CA GLY A 370 26.92 14.09 5.33
C GLY A 370 25.90 14.42 6.43
N HIS A 371 26.10 13.86 7.59
CA HIS A 371 25.46 14.28 8.85
C HIS A 371 25.97 15.64 9.22
#